data_3cff99d0209f6f1db14ef9df6a37e22d
#
_entry.id   3cff99d0209f6f1db14ef9df6a37e22d
#
_cell.length_a   1.000
_cell.length_b   1.000
_cell.length_c   1.000
_cell.angle_alpha   90.00
_cell.angle_beta   90.00
_cell.angle_gamma   90.00
#
_symmetry.space_group_name_H-M   'P 1'
#
loop_
_entity.id
_entity.type
_entity.pdbx_description
1 polymer ?
#
loop_
_entity_poly.entity_id
_entity_poly.type
_entity_poly.pdbx_seq_one_letter_code
_entity_poly.pdbx_strand_id
1 'polypeptide(L)'
;MRVRPYGHEASIIDRLAHSTAASLRDTVLDACTSAGLRCIDVVPAATSLVVTHEARDGEAIRRVLASITDRGPVVTRTVGPLIEIAVRYNGADLADVARACSLSVERVISLHSDAEYEVSFCGFAPGFAYLTGL
;
A
#
# COMPACT_ATOMS: atom_id res chain seq x y z
N MET A 1 15.26 2.57 0.08
CA MET A 1 14.33 2.73 1.22
C MET A 1 14.98 3.64 2.26
N ARG A 2 14.22 4.39 3.02
CA ARG A 2 14.73 5.30 4.04
C ARG A 2 13.82 5.26 5.28
N VAL A 3 14.41 5.05 6.45
CA VAL A 3 13.70 5.10 7.74
C VAL A 3 13.96 6.44 8.42
N ARG A 4 12.92 7.10 8.92
CA ARG A 4 13.03 8.37 9.64
C ARG A 4 11.90 8.55 10.66
N PRO A 5 12.07 9.46 11.66
CA PRO A 5 10.95 9.87 12.51
C PRO A 5 9.81 10.49 11.69
N TYR A 6 8.59 10.27 12.14
CA TYR A 6 7.38 10.92 11.62
C TYR A 6 6.55 11.46 12.81
N GLY A 7 6.97 12.60 13.32
CA GLY A 7 6.50 13.10 14.62
C GLY A 7 7.16 12.39 15.80
N HIS A 8 6.54 12.45 16.98
CA HIS A 8 7.05 11.89 18.23
C HIS A 8 6.68 10.42 18.43
N GLU A 9 5.52 10.01 17.91
CA GLU A 9 4.91 8.71 18.15
C GLU A 9 4.75 7.88 16.88
N ALA A 10 5.52 8.22 15.84
CA ALA A 10 5.54 7.43 14.62
C ALA A 10 6.91 7.47 13.93
N SER A 11 7.14 6.44 13.14
CA SER A 11 8.28 6.30 12.24
C SER A 11 7.78 5.93 10.84
N ILE A 12 8.47 6.37 9.81
CA ILE A 12 8.10 6.09 8.43
C ILE A 12 9.25 5.42 7.69
N ILE A 13 8.91 4.41 6.90
CA ILE A 13 9.75 3.90 5.81
C ILE A 13 9.22 4.55 4.53
N ASP A 14 10.04 5.33 3.86
CA ASP A 14 9.70 5.96 2.59
C ASP A 14 10.54 5.42 1.42
N ARG A 15 10.16 5.80 0.19
CA ARG A 15 10.78 5.36 -1.07
C ARG A 15 10.73 3.84 -1.28
N LEU A 16 9.62 3.23 -0.90
CA LEU A 16 9.31 1.86 -1.24
C LEU A 16 8.93 1.76 -2.72
N ALA A 17 9.22 0.62 -3.34
CA ALA A 17 8.61 0.30 -4.63
C ALA A 17 7.08 0.14 -4.45
N HIS A 18 6.32 0.44 -5.50
CA HIS A 18 4.87 0.22 -5.50
C HIS A 18 4.55 -1.23 -5.09
N SER A 19 3.48 -1.45 -4.38
CA SER A 19 3.05 -2.73 -3.80
C SER A 19 3.94 -3.35 -2.70
N THR A 20 5.11 -2.77 -2.40
CA THR A 20 6.01 -3.29 -1.35
C THR A 20 5.51 -2.96 0.06
N ALA A 21 4.82 -1.82 0.23
CA ALA A 21 4.40 -1.35 1.55
C ALA A 21 3.43 -2.32 2.24
N ALA A 22 2.45 -2.84 1.52
CA ALA A 22 1.49 -3.80 2.08
C ALA A 22 2.16 -5.12 2.49
N SER A 23 3.08 -5.63 1.67
CA SER A 23 3.82 -6.87 1.98
C SER A 23 4.78 -6.73 3.15
N LEU A 24 5.25 -5.51 3.44
CA LEU A 24 6.13 -5.25 4.59
C LEU A 24 5.39 -5.18 5.92
N ARG A 25 4.09 -4.96 5.90
CA ARG A 25 3.29 -4.76 7.13
C ARG A 25 3.49 -5.88 8.13
N ASP A 26 3.25 -7.10 7.72
CA ASP A 26 3.33 -8.27 8.61
C ASP A 26 4.79 -8.55 9.03
N THR A 27 5.75 -8.38 8.13
CA THR A 27 7.18 -8.47 8.45
C THR A 27 7.59 -7.46 9.52
N VAL A 28 7.07 -6.23 9.47
CA VAL A 28 7.33 -5.19 10.48
C VAL A 28 6.71 -5.57 11.82
N LEU A 29 5.46 -6.03 11.82
CA LEU A 29 4.77 -6.46 13.05
C LEU A 29 5.51 -7.61 13.72
N ASP A 30 5.91 -8.63 12.97
CA ASP A 30 6.63 -9.79 13.48
C ASP A 30 8.00 -9.41 14.03
N ALA A 31 8.75 -8.56 13.32
CA ALA A 31 10.06 -8.11 13.76
C ALA A 31 10.00 -7.24 15.02
N CYS A 32 9.02 -6.34 15.13
CA CYS A 32 8.83 -5.55 16.34
C CYS A 32 8.42 -6.43 17.52
N THR A 33 7.50 -7.37 17.31
CA THR A 33 7.06 -8.32 18.34
C THR A 33 8.24 -9.18 18.83
N SER A 34 9.06 -9.69 17.91
CA SER A 34 10.26 -10.48 18.22
C SER A 34 11.32 -9.68 18.99
N ALA A 35 11.35 -8.37 18.80
CA ALA A 35 12.22 -7.45 19.55
C ALA A 35 11.62 -6.98 20.89
N GLY A 36 10.43 -7.46 21.27
CA GLY A 36 9.72 -7.03 22.46
C GLY A 36 9.17 -5.59 22.38
N LEU A 37 9.01 -5.06 21.16
CA LEU A 37 8.53 -3.71 20.89
C LEU A 37 7.06 -3.75 20.45
N ARG A 38 6.28 -2.79 20.93
CA ARG A 38 4.86 -2.68 20.57
C ARG A 38 4.67 -1.66 19.45
N CYS A 39 4.23 -2.11 18.29
CA CYS A 39 3.63 -1.23 17.30
C CYS A 39 2.15 -1.03 17.61
N ILE A 40 1.70 0.22 17.69
CA ILE A 40 0.28 0.55 17.92
C ILE A 40 -0.49 0.31 16.62
N ASP A 41 0.06 0.78 15.50
CA ASP A 41 -0.50 0.56 14.18
C ASP A 41 0.59 0.54 13.12
N VAL A 42 0.33 -0.13 12.00
CA VAL A 42 1.21 -0.20 10.82
C VAL A 42 0.39 0.04 9.57
N VAL A 43 0.52 1.22 8.99
CA VAL A 43 -0.31 1.71 7.89
C VAL A 43 0.49 1.75 6.59
N PRO A 44 0.20 0.87 5.63
CA PRO A 44 0.80 0.93 4.30
C PRO A 44 0.15 2.02 3.44
N ALA A 45 0.96 2.62 2.57
CA ALA A 45 0.56 3.54 1.51
C ALA A 45 1.29 3.18 0.21
N ALA A 46 1.09 3.94 -0.86
CA ALA A 46 1.62 3.60 -2.20
C ALA A 46 3.14 3.32 -2.21
N THR A 47 3.93 4.16 -1.54
CA THR A 47 5.40 4.08 -1.53
C THR A 47 6.00 4.29 -0.14
N SER A 48 5.17 4.16 0.90
CA SER A 48 5.61 4.34 2.28
C SER A 48 4.84 3.43 3.25
N LEU A 49 5.42 3.24 4.43
CA LEU A 49 4.80 2.51 5.53
C LEU A 49 4.99 3.35 6.79
N VAL A 50 3.91 3.70 7.47
CA VAL A 50 3.94 4.41 8.75
C VAL A 50 3.72 3.43 9.88
N VAL A 51 4.59 3.49 10.89
CA VAL A 51 4.52 2.69 12.10
C VAL A 51 4.28 3.61 13.28
N THR A 52 3.12 3.49 13.92
CA THR A 52 2.77 4.24 15.12
C THR A 52 3.23 3.46 16.36
N HIS A 53 3.83 4.15 17.32
CA HIS A 53 4.43 3.57 18.51
C HIS A 53 4.42 4.57 19.67
N GLU A 54 4.75 4.12 20.86
CA GLU A 54 4.99 5.04 21.98
C GLU A 54 6.28 5.84 21.76
N ALA A 55 6.30 7.09 22.21
CA ALA A 55 7.44 8.00 21.99
C ALA A 55 8.79 7.42 22.49
N ARG A 56 8.76 6.69 23.62
CA ARG A 56 9.96 6.04 24.22
C ARG A 56 10.57 4.95 23.34
N ASP A 57 9.77 4.30 22.48
CA ASP A 57 10.21 3.15 21.68
C ASP A 57 10.70 3.54 20.28
N GLY A 58 10.56 4.82 19.90
CA GLY A 58 10.79 5.28 18.54
C GLY A 58 12.18 5.00 17.98
N GLU A 59 13.24 5.11 18.80
CA GLU A 59 14.60 4.81 18.34
C GLU A 59 14.81 3.30 18.15
N ALA A 60 14.30 2.49 19.07
CA ALA A 60 14.41 1.04 18.97
C ALA A 60 13.64 0.51 17.76
N ILE A 61 12.42 1.01 17.53
CA ILE A 61 11.62 0.69 16.34
C ILE A 61 12.36 1.07 15.07
N ARG A 62 12.92 2.26 14.97
CA ARG A 62 13.66 2.68 13.76
C ARG A 62 14.88 1.78 13.49
N ARG A 63 15.57 1.26 14.51
CA ARG A 63 16.64 0.27 14.34
C ARG A 63 16.12 -1.03 13.74
N VAL A 64 14.98 -1.53 14.22
CA VAL A 64 14.33 -2.73 13.68
C VAL A 64 13.92 -2.49 12.22
N LEU A 65 13.26 -1.36 11.92
CA LEU A 65 12.86 -1.00 10.56
C LEU A 65 14.07 -0.88 9.62
N ALA A 66 15.17 -0.31 10.06
CA ALA A 66 16.40 -0.23 9.27
C ALA A 66 16.94 -1.62 8.93
N SER A 67 16.94 -2.55 9.88
CA SER A 67 17.42 -3.93 9.65
C SER A 67 16.56 -4.69 8.63
N ILE A 68 15.27 -4.39 8.54
CA ILE A 68 14.37 -4.97 7.54
C ILE A 68 14.69 -4.38 6.16
N THR A 69 14.90 -3.06 6.08
CA THR A 69 15.17 -2.39 4.80
C THR A 69 16.51 -2.79 4.20
N ASP A 70 17.49 -3.10 5.01
CA ASP A 70 18.83 -3.54 4.58
C ASP A 70 18.82 -4.98 4.01
N ARG A 71 17.94 -5.84 4.53
CA ARG A 71 17.78 -7.23 4.06
C ARG A 71 16.94 -7.35 2.80
N GLY A 72 16.23 -6.31 2.44
CA GLY A 72 15.21 -6.32 1.38
C GLY A 72 13.90 -7.00 1.83
N PRO A 73 12.77 -6.63 1.23
CA PRO A 73 11.48 -7.21 1.60
C PRO A 73 11.39 -8.67 1.17
N VAL A 74 11.06 -9.55 2.12
CA VAL A 74 10.54 -10.88 1.78
C VAL A 74 9.08 -10.68 1.37
N VAL A 75 8.82 -10.56 0.09
CA VAL A 75 7.45 -10.39 -0.43
C VAL A 75 6.76 -11.74 -0.44
N THR A 76 6.05 -12.06 0.62
CA THR A 76 5.11 -13.20 0.60
C THR A 76 3.78 -12.69 0.07
N ARG A 77 3.52 -12.88 -1.22
CA ARG A 77 2.21 -12.56 -1.80
C ARG A 77 1.22 -13.66 -1.46
N THR A 78 0.25 -13.34 -0.63
CA THR A 78 -0.94 -14.18 -0.48
C THR A 78 -1.97 -13.69 -1.50
N VAL A 79 -2.24 -14.48 -2.53
CA VAL A 79 -3.28 -14.17 -3.51
C VAL A 79 -4.63 -14.41 -2.82
N GLY A 80 -5.43 -13.36 -2.71
CA GLY A 80 -6.80 -13.43 -2.21
C GLY A 80 -7.75 -14.05 -3.25
N PRO A 81 -9.02 -14.28 -2.88
CA PRO A 81 -10.03 -14.73 -3.85
C PRO A 81 -10.30 -13.64 -4.89
N LEU A 82 -10.56 -14.04 -6.13
CA LEU A 82 -11.05 -13.15 -7.17
C LEU A 82 -12.47 -12.71 -6.82
N ILE A 83 -12.71 -11.40 -6.83
CA ILE A 83 -14.02 -10.81 -6.56
C ILE A 83 -14.46 -10.05 -7.82
N GLU A 84 -15.57 -10.47 -8.41
CA GLU A 84 -16.17 -9.76 -9.55
C GLU A 84 -17.06 -8.62 -9.05
N ILE A 85 -16.82 -7.41 -9.58
CA ILE A 85 -17.61 -6.22 -9.27
C ILE A 85 -18.32 -5.76 -10.54
N ALA A 86 -19.65 -5.81 -10.53
CA ALA A 86 -20.44 -5.31 -11.64
C ALA A 86 -20.35 -3.78 -11.73
N VAL A 87 -19.91 -3.27 -12.88
CA VAL A 87 -19.72 -1.84 -13.13
C VAL A 87 -20.60 -1.36 -14.28
N ARG A 88 -21.22 -0.19 -14.10
CA ARG A 88 -21.95 0.50 -15.16
C ARG A 88 -21.15 1.71 -15.65
N TYR A 89 -20.78 1.72 -16.91
CA TYR A 89 -20.01 2.80 -17.53
C TYR A 89 -20.93 3.89 -18.09
N ASN A 90 -21.46 4.72 -17.21
CA ASN A 90 -22.35 5.85 -17.56
C ASN A 90 -21.91 7.17 -16.90
N GLY A 91 -20.64 7.26 -16.48
CA GLY A 91 -20.07 8.48 -15.93
C GLY A 91 -19.98 9.60 -16.98
N ALA A 92 -20.21 10.85 -16.55
CA ALA A 92 -20.17 12.01 -17.44
C ALA A 92 -18.79 12.20 -18.09
N ASP A 93 -17.71 11.82 -17.40
CA ASP A 93 -16.34 12.05 -17.84
C ASP A 93 -15.80 10.97 -18.79
N LEU A 94 -16.57 9.91 -19.09
CA LEU A 94 -16.08 8.76 -19.87
C LEU A 94 -15.60 9.18 -21.27
N ALA A 95 -16.31 10.10 -21.94
CA ALA A 95 -15.91 10.61 -23.25
C ALA A 95 -14.65 11.47 -23.17
N ASP A 96 -14.45 12.20 -22.09
CA ASP A 96 -13.27 13.04 -21.87
C ASP A 96 -12.03 12.17 -21.56
N VAL A 97 -12.20 11.12 -20.79
CA VAL A 97 -11.13 10.11 -20.56
C VAL A 97 -10.73 9.46 -21.88
N ALA A 98 -11.68 9.01 -22.70
CA ALA A 98 -11.40 8.42 -24.00
C ALA A 98 -10.60 9.37 -24.90
N ARG A 99 -11.01 10.65 -24.94
CA ARG A 99 -10.30 11.69 -25.70
C ARG A 99 -8.89 11.96 -25.16
N ALA A 100 -8.73 12.07 -23.84
CA ALA A 100 -7.43 12.30 -23.21
C ALA A 100 -6.43 11.16 -23.46
N CYS A 101 -6.95 9.92 -23.52
CA CYS A 101 -6.15 8.74 -23.82
C CYS A 101 -6.00 8.46 -25.33
N SER A 102 -6.61 9.24 -26.20
CA SER A 102 -6.68 9.00 -27.66
C SER A 102 -7.25 7.61 -28.01
N LEU A 103 -8.28 7.19 -27.29
CA LEU A 103 -8.97 5.91 -27.42
C LEU A 103 -10.45 6.11 -27.73
N SER A 104 -11.13 5.07 -28.24
CA SER A 104 -12.60 5.04 -28.26
C SER A 104 -13.16 4.74 -26.87
N VAL A 105 -14.42 5.12 -26.63
CA VAL A 105 -15.11 4.82 -25.36
C VAL A 105 -15.16 3.31 -25.10
N GLU A 106 -15.47 2.52 -26.13
CA GLU A 106 -15.50 1.05 -26.04
C GLU A 106 -14.13 0.49 -25.65
N ARG A 107 -13.05 1.09 -26.18
CA ARG A 107 -11.69 0.64 -25.86
C ARG A 107 -11.30 0.97 -24.42
N VAL A 108 -11.72 2.14 -23.90
CA VAL A 108 -11.53 2.48 -22.47
C VAL A 108 -12.27 1.49 -21.59
N ILE A 109 -13.52 1.19 -21.91
CA ILE A 109 -14.34 0.22 -21.17
C ILE A 109 -13.67 -1.16 -21.17
N SER A 110 -13.28 -1.67 -22.34
CA SER A 110 -12.67 -3.01 -22.40
C SER A 110 -11.34 -3.09 -21.65
N LEU A 111 -10.49 -2.09 -21.76
CA LEU A 111 -9.23 -2.05 -21.01
C LEU A 111 -9.47 -2.07 -19.50
N HIS A 112 -10.47 -1.33 -19.03
CA HIS A 112 -10.79 -1.27 -17.61
C HIS A 112 -11.49 -2.55 -17.11
N SER A 113 -12.43 -3.12 -17.88
CA SER A 113 -13.21 -4.29 -17.46
C SER A 113 -12.45 -5.61 -17.59
N ASP A 114 -11.49 -5.71 -18.52
CA ASP A 114 -10.76 -6.94 -18.78
C ASP A 114 -9.51 -7.07 -17.89
N ALA A 115 -9.12 -6.00 -17.20
CA ALA A 115 -7.99 -5.99 -16.31
C ALA A 115 -8.32 -6.67 -14.96
N GLU A 116 -7.40 -7.49 -14.47
CA GLU A 116 -7.44 -7.97 -13.08
C GLU A 116 -6.72 -6.97 -12.18
N TYR A 117 -7.43 -6.47 -11.19
CA TYR A 117 -6.92 -5.51 -10.23
C TYR A 117 -6.53 -6.18 -8.92
N GLU A 118 -5.47 -5.71 -8.32
CA GLU A 118 -5.05 -6.13 -6.98
C GLU A 118 -5.16 -4.95 -6.01
N VAL A 119 -5.72 -5.19 -4.81
CA VAL A 119 -5.73 -4.18 -3.74
C VAL A 119 -4.31 -4.00 -3.24
N SER A 120 -3.75 -2.82 -3.45
CA SER A 120 -2.42 -2.45 -2.98
C SER A 120 -2.44 -2.07 -1.49
N PHE A 121 -3.40 -1.24 -1.10
CA PHE A 121 -3.65 -0.83 0.30
C PHE A 121 -5.03 -0.18 0.40
N CYS A 122 -5.53 -0.03 1.64
CA CYS A 122 -6.74 0.74 1.93
C CYS A 122 -6.38 2.06 2.60
N GLY A 123 -7.12 3.13 2.30
CA GLY A 123 -6.90 4.45 2.88
C GLY A 123 -7.93 5.47 2.40
N PHE A 124 -7.78 6.74 2.76
CA PHE A 124 -8.69 7.84 2.50
C PHE A 124 -10.00 7.72 3.29
N ALA A 125 -10.76 6.65 3.13
CA ALA A 125 -12.01 6.38 3.84
C ALA A 125 -12.10 4.88 4.20
N PRO A 126 -12.90 4.49 5.19
CA PRO A 126 -13.13 3.09 5.53
C PRO A 126 -13.60 2.29 4.31
N GLY A 127 -12.90 1.21 4.00
CA GLY A 127 -13.21 0.35 2.86
C GLY A 127 -12.77 0.88 1.48
N PHE A 128 -12.14 2.05 1.41
CA PHE A 128 -11.63 2.59 0.15
C PHE A 128 -10.29 1.90 -0.21
N ALA A 129 -10.31 1.14 -1.29
CA ALA A 129 -9.16 0.39 -1.78
C ALA A 129 -8.44 1.14 -2.92
N TYR A 130 -7.12 1.23 -2.82
CA TYR A 130 -6.26 1.62 -3.93
C TYR A 130 -5.82 0.37 -4.69
N LEU A 131 -6.06 0.38 -5.99
CA LEU A 131 -5.85 -0.76 -6.87
C LEU A 131 -4.61 -0.57 -7.74
N THR A 132 -4.00 -1.68 -8.13
CA THR A 132 -2.98 -1.77 -9.18
C THR A 132 -3.43 -2.80 -10.19
N GLY A 133 -2.91 -2.74 -11.44
CA GLY A 133 -3.25 -3.70 -12.50
C GLY A 133 -3.71 -3.09 -13.81
N LEU A 134 -3.79 -1.73 -13.90
CA LEU A 134 -4.10 -1.02 -15.14
C LEU A 134 -2.81 -0.62 -15.85
#